data_aabedb4689e780a6404d065227d008b9
#
_entry.id   aabedb4689e780a6404d065227d008b9
#
_cell.length_a   1.000
_cell.length_b   1.000
_cell.length_c   1.000
_cell.angle_alpha   90.00
_cell.angle_beta   90.00
_cell.angle_gamma   90.00
#
_symmetry.space_group_name_H-M   'P 1'
#
loop_
_entity.id
_entity.type
_entity.pdbx_description
1 polymer ?
#
loop_
_entity_poly.entity_id
_entity_poly.type
_entity_poly.pdbx_seq_one_letter_code
_entity_poly.pdbx_strand_id
1 'polypeptide(L)'
;TTAIAAGDSPVLADLSCNGIPLFASEGVLADMTPYIERDNFDMDNVVKELTDYVYYDKQVVTMPYTRGTAILYYNKDLYANAGLNQAPTSLEELNEYAKKIYDNSNGEVKGVGYTIEPTYYQHYLLESLNDVGFMDADGKGASCLDDGSMKQFLTDWYNWTEEGWCEIPALENASSAMQEDFYNGKLGAFVSSSNRATSISEKAQ
;
A
#
# COMPACT_ATOMS: atom_id res chain seq x y z
N THR A 1 8.96 21.20 -0.32
CA THR A 1 10.27 21.59 0.30
C THR A 1 10.85 22.82 -0.36
N THR A 2 10.96 22.90 -1.70
CA THR A 2 11.55 24.03 -2.42
C THR A 2 10.87 25.37 -2.12
N ALA A 3 9.54 25.41 -2.10
CA ALA A 3 8.78 26.63 -1.76
C ALA A 3 9.04 27.10 -0.33
N ILE A 4 9.12 26.19 0.63
CA ILE A 4 9.47 26.49 2.03
C ILE A 4 10.87 27.10 2.13
N ALA A 5 11.85 26.49 1.47
CA ALA A 5 13.22 26.98 1.45
C ALA A 5 13.35 28.36 0.78
N ALA A 6 12.48 28.68 -0.15
CA ALA A 6 12.40 29.99 -0.83
C ALA A 6 11.63 31.06 -0.02
N GLY A 7 11.05 30.71 1.14
CA GLY A 7 10.23 31.62 1.95
C GLY A 7 8.80 31.83 1.39
N ASP A 8 8.36 31.00 0.46
CA ASP A 8 7.03 31.01 -0.16
C ASP A 8 6.27 29.75 0.21
N SER A 9 6.08 29.56 1.52
CA SER A 9 5.39 28.39 2.06
C SER A 9 3.90 28.40 1.69
N PRO A 10 3.34 27.26 1.24
CA PRO A 10 1.90 27.16 1.04
C PRO A 10 1.16 27.28 2.40
N VAL A 11 -0.04 27.83 2.37
CA VAL A 11 -0.89 27.93 3.56
C VAL A 11 -1.38 26.57 4.03
N LEU A 12 -1.65 25.66 3.09
CA LEU A 12 -2.04 24.26 3.32
C LEU A 12 -1.22 23.37 2.39
N ALA A 13 -0.84 22.21 2.90
CA ALA A 13 -0.18 21.18 2.11
C ALA A 13 -0.74 19.81 2.46
N ASP A 14 -0.94 18.98 1.45
CA ASP A 14 -1.18 17.55 1.64
C ASP A 14 0.17 16.87 1.87
N LEU A 15 0.30 16.20 3.01
CA LEU A 15 1.52 15.51 3.43
C LEU A 15 1.24 14.03 3.64
N SER A 16 2.15 13.19 3.16
CA SER A 16 2.15 11.81 3.58
C SER A 16 2.53 11.69 5.07
N CYS A 17 1.94 10.74 5.79
CA CYS A 17 2.25 10.54 7.21
C CYS A 17 3.76 10.33 7.48
N ASN A 18 4.50 9.74 6.54
CA ASN A 18 5.95 9.54 6.65
C ASN A 18 6.75 10.86 6.61
N GLY A 19 6.20 11.90 5.98
CA GLY A 19 6.84 13.21 5.91
C GLY A 19 6.57 14.11 7.11
N ILE A 20 5.50 13.87 7.87
CA ILE A 20 5.06 14.74 8.96
C ILE A 20 6.15 14.95 10.02
N PRO A 21 6.84 13.91 10.54
CA PRO A 21 7.89 14.10 11.55
C PRO A 21 9.02 15.00 11.06
N LEU A 22 9.42 14.88 9.80
CA LEU A 22 10.47 15.72 9.22
C LEU A 22 10.05 17.19 9.19
N PHE A 23 8.86 17.50 8.66
CA PHE A 23 8.40 18.89 8.59
C PHE A 23 8.13 19.47 9.98
N ALA A 24 7.65 18.65 10.92
CA ALA A 24 7.42 19.07 12.29
C ALA A 24 8.73 19.39 13.02
N SER A 25 9.76 18.54 12.89
CA SER A 25 11.09 18.76 13.52
C SER A 25 11.78 20.02 13.01
N GLU A 26 11.53 20.43 11.77
CA GLU A 26 12.05 21.66 11.17
C GLU A 26 11.22 22.91 11.53
N GLY A 27 10.15 22.74 12.31
CA GLY A 27 9.29 23.84 12.77
C GLY A 27 8.49 24.54 11.67
N VAL A 28 8.25 23.83 10.53
CA VAL A 28 7.51 24.41 9.39
C VAL A 28 6.01 24.16 9.46
N LEU A 29 5.57 23.28 10.37
CA LEU A 29 4.16 23.02 10.62
C LEU A 29 3.66 23.88 11.79
N ALA A 30 2.49 24.49 11.63
CA ALA A 30 1.86 25.26 12.69
C ALA A 30 1.29 24.34 13.78
N ASP A 31 1.40 24.73 15.04
CA ASP A 31 0.64 24.12 16.11
C ASP A 31 -0.85 24.46 15.95
N MET A 32 -1.66 23.45 15.70
CA MET A 32 -3.11 23.59 15.54
C MET A 32 -3.88 23.49 16.85
N THR A 33 -3.24 23.11 17.94
CA THR A 33 -3.88 22.92 19.26
C THR A 33 -4.71 24.14 19.70
N PRO A 34 -4.18 25.39 19.62
CA PRO A 34 -4.97 26.55 20.02
C PRO A 34 -6.21 26.82 19.16
N TYR A 35 -6.17 26.42 17.88
CA TYR A 35 -7.32 26.58 16.98
C TYR A 35 -8.39 25.54 17.24
N ILE A 36 -7.98 24.29 17.52
CA ILE A 36 -8.87 23.20 17.91
C ILE A 36 -9.61 23.56 19.20
N GLU A 37 -8.90 24.08 20.20
CA GLU A 37 -9.49 24.53 21.46
C GLU A 37 -10.44 25.72 21.27
N ARG A 38 -10.02 26.74 20.50
CA ARG A 38 -10.86 27.93 20.21
C ARG A 38 -12.18 27.54 19.55
N ASP A 39 -12.15 26.64 18.61
CA ASP A 39 -13.30 26.26 17.79
C ASP A 39 -14.11 25.10 18.41
N ASN A 40 -13.68 24.60 19.58
CA ASN A 40 -14.22 23.41 20.24
C ASN A 40 -14.34 22.23 19.24
N PHE A 41 -13.33 22.05 18.40
CA PHE A 41 -13.34 20.94 17.44
C PHE A 41 -13.22 19.61 18.19
N ASP A 42 -14.19 18.75 17.96
CA ASP A 42 -14.26 17.46 18.61
C ASP A 42 -13.35 16.45 17.92
N MET A 43 -12.18 16.19 18.51
CA MET A 43 -11.21 15.22 18.02
C MET A 43 -11.70 13.77 18.11
N ASP A 44 -12.72 13.47 18.92
CA ASP A 44 -13.32 12.13 19.00
C ASP A 44 -14.11 11.77 17.72
N ASN A 45 -14.43 12.75 16.88
CA ASN A 45 -14.96 12.52 15.54
C ASN A 45 -13.91 12.04 14.52
N VAL A 46 -12.63 12.10 14.88
CA VAL A 46 -11.56 11.55 14.08
C VAL A 46 -11.30 10.11 14.52
N VAL A 47 -11.25 9.19 13.55
CA VAL A 47 -10.96 7.77 13.83
C VAL A 47 -9.65 7.68 14.61
N LYS A 48 -9.70 7.11 15.81
CA LYS A 48 -8.60 7.14 16.78
C LYS A 48 -7.30 6.54 16.21
N GLU A 49 -7.41 5.47 15.45
CA GLU A 49 -6.28 4.78 14.81
C GLU A 49 -5.59 5.65 13.74
N LEU A 50 -6.22 6.75 13.34
CA LEU A 50 -5.66 7.71 12.40
C LEU A 50 -5.07 8.94 13.09
N THR A 51 -5.06 9.01 14.41
CA THR A 51 -4.61 10.20 15.15
C THR A 51 -3.17 10.12 15.64
N ASP A 52 -2.54 8.95 15.66
CA ASP A 52 -1.18 8.79 16.22
C ASP A 52 -0.14 9.69 15.55
N TYR A 53 -0.26 9.89 14.24
CA TYR A 53 0.70 10.72 13.47
C TYR A 53 0.31 12.20 13.38
N VAL A 54 -0.84 12.62 13.96
CA VAL A 54 -1.20 14.05 13.97
C VAL A 54 -0.45 14.82 15.04
N TYR A 55 0.13 14.12 16.01
CA TYR A 55 0.86 14.71 17.11
C TYR A 55 2.37 14.68 16.88
N TYR A 56 3.00 15.81 17.16
CA TYR A 56 4.44 15.90 17.30
C TYR A 56 4.76 16.73 18.56
N ASP A 57 5.56 16.17 19.47
CA ASP A 57 5.90 16.80 20.77
C ASP A 57 4.68 17.35 21.51
N LYS A 58 3.58 16.58 21.56
CA LYS A 58 2.28 16.89 22.17
C LYS A 58 1.46 17.99 21.48
N GLN A 59 1.94 18.58 20.40
CA GLN A 59 1.20 19.54 19.58
C GLN A 59 0.47 18.80 18.45
N VAL A 60 -0.71 19.29 18.08
CA VAL A 60 -1.38 18.84 16.86
C VAL A 60 -0.80 19.62 15.70
N VAL A 61 -0.03 18.94 14.85
CA VAL A 61 0.69 19.59 13.72
C VAL A 61 0.06 19.30 12.35
N THR A 62 -0.94 18.44 12.30
CA THR A 62 -1.67 18.10 11.08
C THR A 62 -3.05 17.57 11.40
N MET A 63 -3.91 17.46 10.39
CA MET A 63 -5.25 16.86 10.51
C MET A 63 -5.41 15.78 9.45
N PRO A 64 -6.00 14.61 9.76
CA PRO A 64 -6.29 13.59 8.77
C PRO A 64 -7.29 14.13 7.75
N TYR A 65 -6.92 14.11 6.48
CA TYR A 65 -7.78 14.52 5.39
C TYR A 65 -8.38 13.33 4.65
N THR A 66 -7.52 12.37 4.28
CA THR A 66 -7.92 11.15 3.60
C THR A 66 -6.99 10.00 3.97
N ARG A 67 -7.53 8.81 4.06
CA ARG A 67 -6.76 7.59 4.29
C ARG A 67 -7.25 6.48 3.39
N GLY A 68 -6.29 5.78 2.83
CA GLY A 68 -6.51 4.52 2.14
C GLY A 68 -5.78 3.39 2.87
N THR A 69 -6.27 2.19 2.69
CA THR A 69 -5.56 0.97 3.06
C THR A 69 -5.26 0.15 1.82
N ALA A 70 -4.30 -0.76 1.91
CA ALA A 70 -4.09 -1.75 0.87
C ALA A 70 -5.23 -2.75 0.86
N ILE A 71 -5.80 -3.01 -0.31
CA ILE A 71 -6.79 -4.05 -0.54
C ILE A 71 -6.45 -4.83 -1.79
N LEU A 72 -6.87 -6.08 -1.83
CA LEU A 72 -6.76 -6.94 -3.00
C LEU A 72 -7.90 -6.65 -3.97
N TYR A 73 -7.58 -6.31 -5.19
CA TYR A 73 -8.51 -6.32 -6.32
C TYR A 73 -8.33 -7.62 -7.09
N TYR A 74 -9.41 -8.32 -7.37
CA TYR A 74 -9.37 -9.56 -8.14
C TYR A 74 -10.47 -9.61 -9.21
N ASN A 75 -10.16 -10.21 -10.34
CA ASN A 75 -11.07 -10.37 -11.45
C ASN A 75 -11.93 -11.62 -11.24
N LYS A 76 -13.22 -11.42 -10.95
CA LYS A 76 -14.16 -12.49 -10.64
C LYS A 76 -14.33 -13.49 -11.79
N ASP A 77 -14.27 -13.02 -13.02
CA ASP A 77 -14.48 -13.87 -14.19
C ASP A 77 -13.27 -14.78 -14.43
N LEU A 78 -12.06 -14.25 -14.29
CA LEU A 78 -10.82 -15.05 -14.37
C LEU A 78 -10.77 -16.09 -13.24
N TYR A 79 -11.20 -15.69 -12.02
CA TYR A 79 -11.30 -16.61 -10.88
C TYR A 79 -12.34 -17.72 -11.17
N ALA A 80 -13.54 -17.37 -11.61
CA ALA A 80 -14.58 -18.34 -11.94
C ALA A 80 -14.14 -19.30 -13.06
N ASN A 81 -13.48 -18.79 -14.10
CA ASN A 81 -12.94 -19.59 -15.20
C ASN A 81 -11.87 -20.60 -14.73
N ALA A 82 -11.11 -20.26 -13.69
CA ALA A 82 -10.15 -21.15 -13.05
C ALA A 82 -10.77 -22.04 -11.95
N GLY A 83 -12.10 -22.02 -11.80
CA GLY A 83 -12.82 -22.82 -10.80
C GLY A 83 -12.73 -22.30 -9.37
N LEU A 84 -12.40 -21.02 -9.20
CA LEU A 84 -12.25 -20.35 -7.91
C LEU A 84 -13.52 -19.55 -7.59
N ASN A 85 -14.17 -19.86 -6.48
CA ASN A 85 -15.49 -19.32 -6.14
C ASN A 85 -15.46 -18.28 -5.01
N GLN A 86 -14.28 -17.97 -4.46
CA GLN A 86 -14.12 -17.04 -3.35
C GLN A 86 -12.81 -16.26 -3.48
N ALA A 87 -12.72 -15.14 -2.76
CA ALA A 87 -11.47 -14.41 -2.61
C ALA A 87 -10.47 -15.21 -1.75
N PRO A 88 -9.16 -15.09 -2.01
CA PRO A 88 -8.16 -15.72 -1.14
C PRO A 88 -8.15 -15.07 0.25
N THR A 89 -7.86 -15.86 1.26
CA THR A 89 -7.83 -15.44 2.67
C THR A 89 -6.42 -15.37 3.25
N SER A 90 -5.43 -15.82 2.48
CA SER A 90 -4.00 -15.75 2.83
C SER A 90 -3.16 -15.49 1.60
N LEU A 91 -1.89 -15.13 1.79
CA LEU A 91 -0.93 -14.97 0.70
C LEU A 91 -0.66 -16.30 0.00
N GLU A 92 -0.58 -17.38 0.76
CA GLU A 92 -0.41 -18.73 0.19
C GLU A 92 -1.58 -19.09 -0.75
N GLU A 93 -2.81 -18.87 -0.30
CA GLU A 93 -4.00 -19.13 -1.12
C GLU A 93 -4.05 -18.20 -2.34
N LEU A 94 -3.63 -16.92 -2.20
CA LEU A 94 -3.51 -16.00 -3.33
C LEU A 94 -2.54 -16.52 -4.39
N ASN A 95 -1.38 -17.01 -3.97
CA ASN A 95 -0.37 -17.56 -4.87
C ASN A 95 -0.83 -18.86 -5.55
N GLU A 96 -1.52 -19.74 -4.81
CA GLU A 96 -2.15 -20.92 -5.41
C GLU A 96 -3.18 -20.54 -6.47
N TYR A 97 -4.03 -19.56 -6.18
CA TYR A 97 -5.05 -19.08 -7.12
C TYR A 97 -4.42 -18.43 -8.35
N ALA A 98 -3.35 -17.68 -8.14
CA ALA A 98 -2.59 -17.06 -9.22
C ALA A 98 -2.02 -18.11 -10.18
N LYS A 99 -1.43 -19.19 -9.66
CA LYS A 99 -0.95 -20.31 -10.48
C LYS A 99 -2.07 -20.98 -11.27
N LYS A 100 -3.24 -21.22 -10.62
CA LYS A 100 -4.39 -21.82 -11.29
C LYS A 100 -4.92 -20.96 -12.44
N ILE A 101 -4.96 -19.64 -12.26
CA ILE A 101 -5.37 -18.69 -13.31
C ILE A 101 -4.39 -18.74 -14.48
N TYR A 102 -3.10 -18.69 -14.17
CA TYR A 102 -2.04 -18.78 -15.19
C TYR A 102 -2.10 -20.08 -16.00
N ASP A 103 -2.20 -21.22 -15.32
CA ASP A 103 -2.29 -22.53 -15.94
C ASP A 103 -3.57 -22.67 -16.78
N ASN A 104 -4.72 -22.23 -16.26
CA ASN A 104 -6.00 -22.27 -16.96
C ASN A 104 -6.02 -21.43 -18.23
N SER A 105 -5.24 -20.35 -18.27
CA SER A 105 -5.09 -19.47 -19.42
C SER A 105 -3.98 -19.92 -20.40
N ASN A 106 -3.34 -21.05 -20.16
CA ASN A 106 -2.14 -21.50 -20.87
C ASN A 106 -1.00 -20.47 -20.86
N GLY A 107 -0.87 -19.71 -19.77
CA GLY A 107 0.16 -18.70 -19.57
C GLY A 107 -0.14 -17.32 -20.18
N GLU A 108 -1.33 -17.11 -20.73
CA GLU A 108 -1.70 -15.83 -21.35
C GLU A 108 -2.11 -14.76 -20.30
N VAL A 109 -2.59 -15.19 -19.13
CA VAL A 109 -3.02 -14.32 -18.03
C VAL A 109 -2.10 -14.50 -16.84
N LYS A 110 -1.52 -13.40 -16.34
CA LYS A 110 -0.80 -13.41 -15.07
C LYS A 110 -1.79 -13.54 -13.91
N GLY A 111 -1.47 -14.39 -12.95
CA GLY A 111 -2.40 -14.63 -11.84
C GLY A 111 -2.44 -13.51 -10.82
N VAL A 112 -1.28 -12.92 -10.50
CA VAL A 112 -1.15 -11.81 -9.56
C VAL A 112 -0.04 -10.85 -9.98
N GLY A 113 -0.22 -9.58 -9.69
CA GLY A 113 0.78 -8.53 -9.88
C GLY A 113 1.21 -7.91 -8.55
N TYR A 114 2.52 -7.79 -8.36
CA TYR A 114 3.14 -7.10 -7.24
C TYR A 114 3.97 -5.91 -7.74
N THR A 115 3.89 -4.79 -7.06
CA THR A 115 4.68 -3.61 -7.40
C THR A 115 5.72 -3.33 -6.33
N ILE A 116 6.89 -2.88 -6.78
CA ILE A 116 7.94 -2.37 -5.90
C ILE A 116 7.88 -0.84 -5.73
N GLU A 117 6.91 -0.18 -6.37
CA GLU A 117 6.69 1.25 -6.13
C GLU A 117 6.28 1.52 -4.68
N PRO A 118 6.58 2.70 -4.14
CA PRO A 118 6.87 2.98 -2.75
C PRO A 118 5.78 2.45 -1.82
N THR A 119 6.18 1.52 -1.32
CA THR A 119 5.78 0.39 -1.05
C THR A 119 5.40 -0.11 0.28
N TYR A 120 4.37 0.51 0.88
CA TYR A 120 3.63 -0.09 1.96
C TYR A 120 3.00 -1.45 1.57
N TYR A 121 2.81 -1.73 0.30
CA TYR A 121 2.35 -3.04 -0.17
C TYR A 121 3.36 -4.16 0.11
N GLN A 122 4.64 -3.87 0.01
CA GLN A 122 5.70 -4.82 0.34
C GLN A 122 5.73 -5.13 1.84
N HIS A 123 5.46 -4.15 2.69
CA HIS A 123 5.38 -4.37 4.13
C HIS A 123 4.28 -5.37 4.49
N TYR A 124 3.09 -5.22 3.91
CA TYR A 124 1.99 -6.16 4.13
C TYR A 124 2.34 -7.58 3.66
N LEU A 125 2.98 -7.70 2.50
CA LEU A 125 3.42 -9.00 2.00
C LEU A 125 4.46 -9.63 2.91
N LEU A 126 5.41 -8.85 3.39
CA LEU A 126 6.45 -9.32 4.30
C LEU A 126 5.86 -9.75 5.65
N GLU A 127 4.99 -8.95 6.24
CA GLU A 127 4.28 -9.30 7.47
C GLU A 127 3.42 -10.56 7.31
N SER A 128 2.71 -10.69 6.19
CA SER A 128 1.88 -11.86 5.90
C SER A 128 2.68 -13.14 5.78
N LEU A 129 3.93 -13.07 5.28
CA LEU A 129 4.79 -14.23 5.13
C LEU A 129 5.36 -14.72 6.47
N ASN A 130 5.68 -13.82 7.37
CA ASN A 130 6.52 -14.14 8.53
C ASN A 130 5.88 -13.85 9.88
N ASP A 131 4.71 -13.22 9.91
CA ASP A 131 4.08 -12.72 11.14
C ASP A 131 5.04 -11.83 11.98
N VAL A 132 5.97 -11.17 11.29
CA VAL A 132 7.01 -10.32 11.87
C VAL A 132 6.91 -8.94 11.25
N GLY A 133 6.96 -7.91 12.07
CA GLY A 133 7.01 -6.53 11.61
C GLY A 133 8.27 -6.25 10.78
N PHE A 134 8.19 -5.25 9.91
CA PHE A 134 9.32 -4.84 9.09
C PHE A 134 10.48 -4.27 9.93
N MET A 135 10.14 -3.57 11.00
CA MET A 135 11.07 -2.90 11.92
C MET A 135 11.08 -3.60 13.27
N ASP A 136 12.19 -3.43 14.00
CA ASP A 136 12.26 -3.80 15.41
C ASP A 136 11.24 -3.02 16.23
N ALA A 137 10.92 -3.54 17.40
CA ALA A 137 9.93 -2.94 18.30
C ALA A 137 10.30 -1.50 18.75
N ASP A 138 11.59 -1.15 18.74
CA ASP A 138 12.09 0.20 19.06
C ASP A 138 12.27 1.09 17.82
N GLY A 139 11.96 0.58 16.62
CA GLY A 139 12.02 1.30 15.36
C GLY A 139 13.42 1.67 14.87
N LYS A 140 14.48 1.06 15.41
CA LYS A 140 15.87 1.40 15.07
C LYS A 140 16.56 0.43 14.13
N GLY A 141 16.07 -0.78 14.05
CA GLY A 141 16.56 -1.82 13.16
C GLY A 141 15.48 -2.37 12.26
N ALA A 142 15.85 -3.15 11.29
CA ALA A 142 14.95 -3.86 10.40
C ALA A 142 15.06 -5.36 10.69
N SER A 143 14.24 -5.85 11.61
CA SER A 143 14.26 -7.26 12.07
C SER A 143 14.18 -8.26 10.92
N CYS A 144 13.44 -7.92 9.88
CA CYS A 144 13.29 -8.74 8.67
C CYS A 144 14.61 -8.99 7.90
N LEU A 145 15.62 -8.15 8.09
CA LEU A 145 16.95 -8.36 7.51
C LEU A 145 17.76 -9.35 8.33
N ASP A 146 17.63 -9.32 9.65
CA ASP A 146 18.41 -10.12 10.59
C ASP A 146 17.89 -11.54 10.73
N ASP A 147 16.57 -11.73 10.65
CA ASP A 147 15.92 -13.04 10.77
C ASP A 147 15.86 -13.82 9.43
N GLY A 148 16.26 -13.18 8.33
CA GLY A 148 16.27 -13.78 7.00
C GLY A 148 14.93 -13.74 6.25
N SER A 149 13.87 -13.18 6.83
CA SER A 149 12.55 -13.12 6.21
C SER A 149 12.52 -12.28 4.94
N MET A 150 13.26 -11.16 4.90
CA MET A 150 13.40 -10.36 3.67
C MET A 150 14.07 -11.16 2.54
N LYS A 151 15.11 -11.92 2.88
CA LYS A 151 15.79 -12.76 1.89
C LYS A 151 14.86 -13.83 1.36
N GLN A 152 14.10 -14.47 2.24
CA GLN A 152 13.11 -15.48 1.83
C GLN A 152 12.05 -14.86 0.91
N PHE A 153 11.45 -13.75 1.32
CA PHE A 153 10.45 -13.04 0.52
C PHE A 153 10.97 -12.68 -0.89
N LEU A 154 12.17 -12.10 -0.99
CA LEU A 154 12.76 -11.73 -2.28
C LEU A 154 13.07 -12.95 -3.15
N THR A 155 13.49 -14.06 -2.51
CA THR A 155 13.75 -15.32 -3.22
C THR A 155 12.45 -15.91 -3.76
N ASP A 156 11.40 -15.92 -2.97
CA ASP A 156 10.09 -16.42 -3.36
C ASP A 156 9.49 -15.55 -4.48
N TRP A 157 9.58 -14.23 -4.34
CA TRP A 157 9.11 -13.30 -5.37
C TRP A 157 9.84 -13.48 -6.70
N TYR A 158 11.17 -13.66 -6.65
CA TYR A 158 11.96 -13.99 -7.84
C TYR A 158 11.47 -15.30 -8.48
N ASN A 159 11.29 -16.35 -7.69
CA ASN A 159 10.83 -17.65 -8.17
C ASN A 159 9.42 -17.55 -8.81
N TRP A 160 8.50 -16.83 -8.19
CA TRP A 160 7.13 -16.62 -8.72
C TRP A 160 7.14 -15.93 -10.08
N THR A 161 8.10 -15.02 -10.28
CA THR A 161 8.29 -14.32 -11.56
C THR A 161 8.89 -15.25 -12.63
N GLU A 162 9.89 -16.04 -12.27
CA GLU A 162 10.50 -17.03 -13.17
C GLU A 162 9.51 -18.14 -13.58
N GLU A 163 8.63 -18.54 -12.67
CA GLU A 163 7.53 -19.46 -12.97
C GLU A 163 6.46 -18.82 -13.89
N GLY A 164 6.46 -17.53 -14.03
CA GLY A 164 5.68 -16.78 -15.00
C GLY A 164 4.28 -16.37 -14.58
N TRP A 165 3.76 -16.84 -13.46
CA TRP A 165 2.40 -16.52 -13.00
C TRP A 165 2.29 -15.21 -12.21
N CYS A 166 3.41 -14.71 -11.72
CA CYS A 166 3.50 -13.41 -11.04
C CYS A 166 4.01 -12.34 -12.00
N GLU A 167 3.38 -11.18 -11.99
CA GLU A 167 3.84 -10.02 -12.74
C GLU A 167 4.60 -9.06 -11.83
N ILE A 168 5.79 -8.63 -12.30
CA ILE A 168 6.51 -7.48 -11.74
C ILE A 168 6.69 -6.49 -12.89
N PRO A 169 5.86 -5.47 -12.97
CA PRO A 169 5.99 -4.48 -14.03
C PRO A 169 7.27 -3.64 -13.83
N ALA A 170 7.74 -3.03 -14.92
CA ALA A 170 8.86 -2.10 -14.87
C ALA A 170 8.60 -1.00 -13.82
N LEU A 171 9.66 -0.54 -13.14
CA LEU A 171 9.57 0.46 -12.06
C LEU A 171 8.80 1.71 -12.45
N GLU A 172 9.03 2.20 -13.66
CA GLU A 172 8.36 3.38 -14.18
C GLU A 172 6.92 3.03 -14.54
N ASN A 173 5.97 3.67 -13.85
CA ASN A 173 4.52 3.47 -14.04
C ASN A 173 3.99 2.06 -13.71
N ALA A 174 4.68 1.30 -12.87
CA ALA A 174 4.31 -0.07 -12.52
C ALA A 174 2.84 -0.22 -12.09
N SER A 175 2.39 0.65 -11.20
CA SER A 175 1.01 0.64 -10.71
C SER A 175 -0.02 0.88 -11.82
N SER A 176 0.29 1.75 -12.77
CA SER A 176 -0.59 2.04 -13.92
C SER A 176 -0.61 0.89 -14.92
N ALA A 177 0.54 0.26 -15.17
CA ALA A 177 0.65 -0.89 -16.06
C ALA A 177 -0.18 -2.08 -15.54
N MET A 178 -0.05 -2.42 -14.25
CA MET A 178 -0.86 -3.48 -13.64
C MET A 178 -2.36 -3.19 -13.72
N GLN A 179 -2.78 -1.93 -13.50
CA GLN A 179 -4.18 -1.56 -13.64
C GLN A 179 -4.68 -1.74 -15.07
N GLU A 180 -3.89 -1.36 -16.06
CA GLU A 180 -4.20 -1.58 -17.48
C GLU A 180 -4.34 -3.07 -17.81
N ASP A 181 -3.42 -3.92 -17.34
CA ASP A 181 -3.49 -5.35 -17.57
C ASP A 181 -4.68 -5.98 -16.84
N PHE A 182 -5.02 -5.50 -15.67
CA PHE A 182 -6.22 -5.92 -14.95
C PHE A 182 -7.50 -5.54 -15.72
N TYR A 183 -7.61 -4.31 -16.23
CA TYR A 183 -8.77 -3.88 -17.03
C TYR A 183 -8.91 -4.64 -18.34
N ASN A 184 -7.79 -5.04 -18.92
CA ASN A 184 -7.75 -5.82 -20.16
C ASN A 184 -7.91 -7.34 -19.94
N GLY A 185 -8.18 -7.78 -18.72
CA GLY A 185 -8.31 -9.19 -18.39
C GLY A 185 -7.02 -10.01 -18.50
N LYS A 186 -5.86 -9.38 -18.44
CA LYS A 186 -4.54 -10.02 -18.50
C LYS A 186 -3.92 -10.27 -17.12
N LEU A 187 -4.54 -9.74 -16.07
CA LEU A 187 -4.09 -9.87 -14.70
C LEU A 187 -5.24 -10.33 -13.80
N GLY A 188 -5.03 -11.41 -13.04
CA GLY A 188 -6.05 -12.00 -12.17
C GLY A 188 -6.32 -11.20 -10.91
N ALA A 189 -5.26 -10.69 -10.27
CA ALA A 189 -5.36 -9.92 -9.04
C ALA A 189 -4.16 -9.00 -8.84
N PHE A 190 -4.36 -7.93 -8.06
CA PHE A 190 -3.27 -7.06 -7.59
C PHE A 190 -3.67 -6.32 -6.33
N VAL A 191 -2.68 -5.87 -5.57
CA VAL A 191 -2.90 -5.05 -4.37
C VAL A 191 -2.77 -3.58 -4.74
N SER A 192 -3.73 -2.77 -4.30
CA SER A 192 -3.70 -1.32 -4.48
C SER A 192 -4.46 -0.62 -3.36
N SER A 193 -4.41 0.72 -3.35
CA SER A 193 -5.12 1.53 -2.36
C SER A 193 -6.64 1.42 -2.50
N SER A 194 -7.36 1.36 -1.39
CA SER A 194 -8.82 1.44 -1.34
C SER A 194 -9.37 2.74 -1.98
N ASN A 195 -8.57 3.80 -2.05
CA ASN A 195 -8.94 5.05 -2.74
C ASN A 195 -9.14 4.87 -4.25
N ARG A 196 -8.68 3.76 -4.82
CA ARG A 196 -8.86 3.41 -6.23
C ARG A 196 -10.13 2.62 -6.52
N ALA A 197 -10.89 2.21 -5.50
CA ALA A 197 -12.02 1.30 -5.65
C ALA A 197 -13.04 1.78 -6.70
N THR A 198 -13.45 3.05 -6.64
CA THR A 198 -14.39 3.62 -7.61
C THR A 198 -13.83 3.58 -9.03
N SER A 199 -12.61 4.09 -9.24
CA SER A 199 -12.02 4.15 -10.57
C SER A 199 -11.73 2.76 -11.17
N ILE A 200 -11.38 1.80 -10.34
CA ILE A 200 -11.18 0.41 -10.77
C ILE A 200 -12.52 -0.23 -11.13
N SER A 201 -13.54 -0.06 -10.30
CA SER A 201 -14.88 -0.60 -10.55
C SER A 201 -15.52 -0.03 -11.82
N GLU A 202 -15.28 1.23 -12.16
CA GLU A 202 -15.82 1.86 -13.36
C GLU A 202 -15.14 1.38 -14.65
N LYS A 203 -13.87 0.98 -14.57
CA LYS A 203 -13.06 0.57 -15.74
C LYS A 203 -12.98 -0.93 -15.97
N ALA A 204 -13.16 -1.71 -14.90
CA ALA A 204 -13.12 -3.18 -14.96
C ALA A 204 -14.50 -3.74 -15.31
N GLN A 205 -15.06 -3.35 -16.46
CA GLN A 205 -16.35 -3.82 -16.97
C GLN A 205 -16.16 -4.87 -18.06
#